data_fd99818c2cad2d78ea29d117a98f0c4a
#
_entry.id   fd99818c2cad2d78ea29d117a98f0c4a
#
_cell.length_a   1.000
_cell.length_b   1.000
_cell.length_c   1.000
_cell.angle_alpha   90.00
_cell.angle_beta   90.00
_cell.angle_gamma   90.00
#
_symmetry.space_group_name_H-M   'P 1'
#
loop_
_entity.id
_entity.type
_entity.pdbx_description
1 polymer ?
#
loop_
_entity_poly.entity_id
_entity_poly.type
_entity_poly.pdbx_seq_one_letter_code
_entity_poly.pdbx_strand_id
1 'polypeptide(L)'
;MIGKKFSSIAVVILAVGWSASYALAEDAAPDQDKIAAGETVYNTRCAVCHGDELVNSGQTFDLRRLKADERPRFDNSVRNGKNQMPPWKGVLSDDEIDQLWHYIRVHAFQK
;
A
#
# COMPACT_ATOMS: atom_id res chain seq x y z
N MET A 1 7.33 -81.69 16.68
CA MET A 1 6.90 -80.32 17.11
C MET A 1 7.29 -79.35 16.03
N ILE A 2 6.31 -78.82 15.33
CA ILE A 2 6.53 -77.90 14.22
C ILE A 2 6.42 -76.50 14.75
N GLY A 3 7.55 -75.83 14.90
CA GLY A 3 7.58 -74.42 15.28
C GLY A 3 7.24 -73.54 14.08
N LYS A 4 6.07 -72.93 14.08
CA LYS A 4 5.71 -71.92 13.11
C LYS A 4 6.41 -70.59 13.46
N LYS A 5 7.43 -70.25 12.70
CA LYS A 5 8.02 -68.91 12.77
C LYS A 5 7.11 -67.94 12.04
N PHE A 6 6.41 -67.10 12.77
CA PHE A 6 5.71 -65.96 12.21
C PHE A 6 6.75 -64.88 11.95
N SER A 7 7.02 -64.66 10.66
CA SER A 7 7.84 -63.55 10.23
C SER A 7 6.98 -62.30 10.24
N SER A 8 7.20 -61.44 11.24
CA SER A 8 6.54 -60.13 11.28
C SER A 8 7.14 -59.26 10.22
N ILE A 9 6.41 -59.06 9.16
CA ILE A 9 6.74 -58.02 8.17
C ILE A 9 6.30 -56.71 8.77
N ALA A 10 7.28 -55.89 9.23
CA ALA A 10 7.02 -54.54 9.64
C ALA A 10 6.83 -53.70 8.37
N VAL A 11 5.58 -53.34 8.10
CA VAL A 11 5.27 -52.38 7.05
C VAL A 11 5.64 -50.98 7.58
N VAL A 12 6.77 -50.46 7.15
CA VAL A 12 7.13 -49.05 7.39
C VAL A 12 6.33 -48.22 6.44
N ILE A 13 5.25 -47.61 6.91
CA ILE A 13 4.51 -46.60 6.16
C ILE A 13 5.32 -45.28 6.28
N LEU A 14 6.09 -45.00 5.26
CA LEU A 14 6.67 -43.68 5.08
C LEU A 14 5.54 -42.69 4.75
N ALA A 15 5.05 -42.02 5.77
CA ALA A 15 4.17 -40.89 5.58
C ALA A 15 5.00 -39.76 4.95
N VAL A 16 4.95 -39.65 3.63
CA VAL A 16 5.46 -38.45 2.93
C VAL A 16 4.50 -37.34 3.25
N GLY A 17 4.84 -36.56 4.28
CA GLY A 17 4.14 -35.33 4.60
C GLY A 17 4.38 -34.30 3.48
N TRP A 18 3.41 -34.15 2.62
CA TRP A 18 3.35 -32.99 1.75
C TRP A 18 3.00 -31.79 2.61
N SER A 19 4.04 -31.09 3.07
CA SER A 19 3.88 -29.74 3.58
C SER A 19 3.55 -28.85 2.38
N ALA A 20 2.27 -28.72 2.09
CA ALA A 20 1.81 -27.69 1.18
C ALA A 20 2.06 -26.36 1.88
N SER A 21 3.18 -25.73 1.57
CA SER A 21 3.39 -24.33 1.91
C SER A 21 2.39 -23.52 1.08
N TYR A 22 1.26 -23.24 1.69
CA TYR A 22 0.36 -22.24 1.15
C TYR A 22 1.07 -20.90 1.30
N ALA A 23 1.74 -20.45 0.23
CA ALA A 23 2.10 -19.06 0.10
C ALA A 23 0.77 -18.32 0.02
N LEU A 24 0.33 -17.76 1.16
CA LEU A 24 -0.72 -16.75 1.15
C LEU A 24 -0.17 -15.64 0.28
N ALA A 25 -0.75 -15.45 -0.91
CA ALA A 25 -0.60 -14.21 -1.62
C ALA A 25 -1.15 -13.15 -0.67
N GLU A 26 -0.25 -12.42 -0.02
CA GLU A 26 -0.63 -11.23 0.68
C GLU A 26 -1.20 -10.31 -0.39
N ASP A 27 -2.53 -10.16 -0.44
CA ASP A 27 -3.13 -8.97 -1.03
C ASP A 27 -2.36 -7.82 -0.40
N ALA A 28 -1.64 -7.05 -1.24
CA ALA A 28 -0.73 -6.03 -0.75
C ALA A 28 -1.51 -5.11 0.18
N ALA A 29 -1.39 -5.36 1.50
CA ALA A 29 -1.92 -4.48 2.52
C ALA A 29 -1.35 -3.08 2.25
N PRO A 30 -2.15 -2.02 2.39
CA PRO A 30 -1.63 -0.66 2.26
C PRO A 30 -0.35 -0.52 3.07
N ASP A 31 0.70 0.02 2.46
CA ASP A 31 1.97 0.23 3.14
C ASP A 31 1.78 1.30 4.23
N GLN A 32 1.59 0.86 5.46
CA GLN A 32 1.29 1.74 6.60
C GLN A 32 2.42 2.73 6.88
N ASP A 33 3.66 2.35 6.64
CA ASP A 33 4.80 3.24 6.85
C ASP A 33 4.80 4.37 5.82
N LYS A 34 4.50 4.07 4.56
CA LYS A 34 4.35 5.08 3.51
C LYS A 34 3.15 5.99 3.79
N ILE A 35 2.04 5.46 4.24
CA ILE A 35 0.84 6.23 4.57
C ILE A 35 1.14 7.21 5.71
N ALA A 36 1.77 6.76 6.79
CA ALA A 36 2.14 7.60 7.92
C ALA A 36 3.15 8.69 7.52
N ALA A 37 4.15 8.35 6.71
CA ALA A 37 5.09 9.33 6.17
C ALA A 37 4.41 10.34 5.25
N GLY A 38 3.48 9.88 4.40
CA GLY A 38 2.67 10.72 3.52
C GLY A 38 1.75 11.66 4.29
N GLU A 39 1.18 11.22 5.40
CA GLU A 39 0.41 12.06 6.30
C GLU A 39 1.25 13.22 6.84
N THR A 40 2.49 12.95 7.25
CA THR A 40 3.42 13.98 7.71
C THR A 40 3.71 15.00 6.63
N VAL A 41 3.99 14.56 5.41
CA VAL A 41 4.20 15.46 4.26
C VAL A 41 2.95 16.30 3.99
N TYR A 42 1.79 15.66 3.98
CA TYR A 42 0.51 16.33 3.75
C TYR A 42 0.23 17.42 4.78
N ASN A 43 0.35 17.10 6.05
CA ASN A 43 0.08 18.04 7.14
C ASN A 43 1.06 19.22 7.14
N THR A 44 2.29 19.00 6.69
CA THR A 44 3.32 20.04 6.65
C THR A 44 3.19 20.96 5.44
N ARG A 45 2.76 20.45 4.28
CA ARG A 45 2.86 21.12 2.99
C ARG A 45 1.55 21.38 2.28
N CYS A 46 0.52 20.59 2.53
CA CYS A 46 -0.69 20.53 1.70
C CYS A 46 -1.95 20.96 2.46
N ALA A 47 -2.05 20.62 3.74
CA ALA A 47 -3.26 20.82 4.54
C ALA A 47 -3.69 22.27 4.64
N VAL A 48 -2.76 23.21 4.60
CA VAL A 48 -3.05 24.65 4.67
C VAL A 48 -4.00 25.12 3.56
N CYS A 49 -3.94 24.47 2.39
CA CYS A 49 -4.82 24.77 1.26
C CYS A 49 -5.88 23.69 1.03
N HIS A 50 -5.52 22.41 1.22
CA HIS A 50 -6.38 21.28 0.91
C HIS A 50 -7.24 20.79 2.09
N GLY A 51 -7.02 21.35 3.27
CA GLY A 51 -7.80 21.06 4.48
C GLY A 51 -7.24 19.92 5.34
N ASP A 52 -7.62 19.93 6.59
CA ASP A 52 -7.24 18.86 7.54
C ASP A 52 -7.83 17.54 7.07
N GLU A 53 -7.03 16.48 7.12
CA GLU A 53 -7.44 15.12 6.71
C GLU A 53 -8.09 15.06 5.33
N LEU A 54 -7.63 15.91 4.39
CA LEU A 54 -8.16 16.03 3.02
C LEU A 54 -9.61 16.56 2.94
N VAL A 55 -10.18 17.01 4.05
CA VAL A 55 -11.52 17.61 4.05
C VAL A 55 -11.47 18.99 3.44
N ASN A 56 -11.93 19.07 2.19
CA ASN A 56 -11.84 20.30 1.39
C ASN A 56 -12.85 21.35 1.88
N SER A 57 -12.38 22.58 2.05
CA SER A 57 -13.21 23.75 2.37
C SER A 57 -13.91 24.38 1.16
N GLY A 58 -13.73 23.83 -0.04
CA GLY A 58 -14.28 24.33 -1.29
C GLY A 58 -13.38 25.33 -2.04
N GLN A 59 -12.18 25.64 -1.53
CA GLN A 59 -11.24 26.58 -2.13
C GLN A 59 -10.33 25.93 -3.19
N THR A 60 -10.13 24.60 -3.10
CA THR A 60 -9.22 23.85 -3.95
C THR A 60 -9.90 22.60 -4.48
N PHE A 61 -9.22 21.89 -5.39
CA PHE A 61 -9.68 20.58 -5.82
C PHE A 61 -9.69 19.59 -4.65
N ASP A 62 -10.78 18.85 -4.49
CA ASP A 62 -10.88 17.80 -3.47
C ASP A 62 -10.04 16.57 -3.86
N LEU A 63 -8.90 16.41 -3.20
CA LEU A 63 -7.95 15.33 -3.48
C LEU A 63 -8.54 13.92 -3.29
N ARG A 64 -9.62 13.79 -2.52
CA ARG A 64 -10.32 12.51 -2.33
C ARG A 64 -11.06 12.04 -3.59
N ARG A 65 -11.20 12.92 -4.58
CA ARG A 65 -11.78 12.61 -5.91
C ARG A 65 -10.76 12.00 -6.88
N LEU A 66 -9.46 12.06 -6.57
CA LEU A 66 -8.45 11.44 -7.41
C LEU A 66 -8.67 9.94 -7.48
N LYS A 67 -8.68 9.40 -8.70
CA LYS A 67 -8.81 7.97 -8.96
C LYS A 67 -7.45 7.29 -8.96
N ALA A 68 -7.43 5.96 -8.83
CA ALA A 68 -6.20 5.18 -8.81
C ALA A 68 -5.38 5.31 -10.10
N ASP A 69 -6.02 5.51 -11.24
CA ASP A 69 -5.39 5.68 -12.55
C ASP A 69 -4.95 7.12 -12.85
N GLU A 70 -5.19 8.06 -11.93
CA GLU A 70 -4.81 9.47 -12.09
C GLU A 70 -3.46 9.81 -11.44
N ARG A 71 -2.62 8.83 -11.13
CA ARG A 71 -1.28 9.06 -10.60
C ARG A 71 -0.45 10.03 -11.47
N PRO A 72 -0.44 9.92 -12.81
CA PRO A 72 0.30 10.86 -13.65
C PRO A 72 -0.18 12.31 -13.50
N ARG A 73 -1.48 12.53 -13.37
CA ARG A 73 -2.06 13.86 -13.12
C ARG A 73 -1.60 14.43 -11.78
N PHE A 74 -1.62 13.61 -10.74
CA PHE A 74 -1.15 13.97 -9.42
C PHE A 74 0.34 14.35 -9.44
N ASP A 75 1.18 13.48 -9.99
CA ASP A 75 2.62 13.71 -10.07
C ASP A 75 2.95 15.00 -10.81
N ASN A 76 2.30 15.24 -11.95
CA ASN A 76 2.52 16.46 -12.74
C ASN A 76 2.12 17.71 -11.97
N SER A 77 0.97 17.70 -11.29
CA SER A 77 0.47 18.85 -10.53
C SER A 77 1.36 19.16 -9.33
N VAL A 78 1.81 18.14 -8.61
CA VAL A 78 2.70 18.32 -7.45
C VAL A 78 4.07 18.82 -7.88
N ARG A 79 4.66 18.24 -8.92
CA ARG A 79 6.02 18.61 -9.37
C ARG A 79 6.08 19.98 -9.99
N ASN A 80 5.13 20.31 -10.84
CA ASN A 80 5.18 21.51 -11.68
C ASN A 80 4.27 22.63 -11.19
N GLY A 81 3.44 22.36 -10.20
CA GLY A 81 2.39 23.27 -9.76
C GLY A 81 1.21 23.33 -10.72
N LYS A 82 0.12 23.91 -10.26
CA LYS A 82 -1.08 24.14 -11.05
C LYS A 82 -1.86 25.33 -10.49
N ASN A 83 -2.10 26.35 -11.29
CA ASN A 83 -2.77 27.57 -10.85
C ASN A 83 -2.02 28.20 -9.65
N GLN A 84 -2.70 28.34 -8.50
CA GLN A 84 -2.10 28.88 -7.27
C GLN A 84 -1.27 27.87 -6.48
N MET A 85 -1.35 26.58 -6.84
CA MET A 85 -0.53 25.55 -6.21
C MET A 85 0.92 25.66 -6.68
N PRO A 86 1.89 25.88 -5.78
CA PRO A 86 3.28 26.01 -6.17
C PRO A 86 3.88 24.67 -6.62
N PRO A 87 4.95 24.70 -7.43
CA PRO A 87 5.68 23.49 -7.77
C PRO A 87 6.50 22.97 -6.58
N TRP A 88 6.45 21.68 -6.36
CA TRP A 88 7.18 21.03 -5.26
C TRP A 88 8.42 20.25 -5.71
N LYS A 89 8.68 20.23 -7.02
CA LYS A 89 9.92 19.67 -7.57
C LYS A 89 11.14 20.34 -6.93
N GLY A 90 12.07 19.53 -6.42
CA GLY A 90 13.25 20.03 -5.72
C GLY A 90 13.02 20.41 -4.24
N VAL A 91 11.77 20.44 -3.77
CA VAL A 91 11.40 20.63 -2.36
C VAL A 91 11.03 19.28 -1.75
N LEU A 92 10.20 18.48 -2.42
CA LEU A 92 9.85 17.12 -2.06
C LEU A 92 10.67 16.13 -2.89
N SER A 93 11.17 15.09 -2.24
CA SER A 93 11.80 13.96 -2.93
C SER A 93 10.75 13.11 -3.66
N ASP A 94 11.20 12.27 -4.59
CA ASP A 94 10.32 11.29 -5.26
C ASP A 94 9.65 10.35 -4.26
N ASP A 95 10.38 9.93 -3.23
CA ASP A 95 9.83 9.09 -2.16
C ASP A 95 8.74 9.82 -1.36
N GLU A 96 8.93 11.08 -1.03
CA GLU A 96 7.93 11.88 -0.33
C GLU A 96 6.66 12.09 -1.18
N ILE A 97 6.81 12.28 -2.48
CA ILE A 97 5.67 12.37 -3.41
C ILE A 97 4.93 11.02 -3.49
N ASP A 98 5.65 9.91 -3.51
CA ASP A 98 5.06 8.57 -3.47
C ASP A 98 4.32 8.30 -2.15
N GLN A 99 4.91 8.66 -1.02
CA GLN A 99 4.29 8.57 0.30
C GLN A 99 3.01 9.41 0.37
N LEU A 100 3.05 10.62 -0.15
CA LEU A 100 1.89 11.51 -0.23
C LEU A 100 0.76 10.89 -1.06
N TRP A 101 1.08 10.26 -2.19
CA TRP A 101 0.10 9.54 -2.99
C TRP A 101 -0.57 8.41 -2.21
N HIS A 102 0.21 7.61 -1.47
CA HIS A 102 -0.34 6.54 -0.64
C HIS A 102 -1.31 7.07 0.43
N TYR A 103 -0.95 8.17 1.08
CA TYR A 103 -1.84 8.82 2.05
C TYR A 103 -3.15 9.30 1.41
N ILE A 104 -3.08 9.94 0.24
CA ILE A 104 -4.27 10.40 -0.48
C ILE A 104 -5.15 9.22 -0.91
N ARG A 105 -4.55 8.13 -1.38
CA ARG A 105 -5.31 6.95 -1.85
C ARG A 105 -6.13 6.28 -0.77
N VAL A 106 -5.65 6.20 0.47
CA VAL A 106 -6.43 5.59 1.56
C VAL A 106 -7.63 6.45 1.98
N HIS A 107 -7.59 7.74 1.73
CA HIS A 107 -8.68 8.67 2.01
C HIS A 107 -9.59 8.91 0.79
N ALA A 108 -9.23 8.42 -0.38
CA ALA A 108 -10.00 8.63 -1.60
C ALA A 108 -11.38 7.96 -1.54
N PHE A 109 -12.36 8.58 -2.17
CA PHE A 109 -13.72 8.04 -2.27
C PHE A 109 -13.79 6.75 -3.10
N GLN A 110 -12.92 6.63 -4.10
CA GLN A 110 -12.78 5.43 -4.93
C GLN A 110 -11.44 4.75 -4.62
N LYS A 111 -11.50 3.50 -4.20
CA LYS A 111 -10.33 2.69 -3.88
C LYS A 111 -9.71 2.07 -5.13
#